data_96cd98890a60e2a3549132a36195edbe
#
_entry.id   96cd98890a60e2a3549132a36195edbe
#
_cell.length_a   1.000
_cell.length_b   1.000
_cell.length_c   1.000
_cell.angle_alpha   90.00
_cell.angle_beta   90.00
_cell.angle_gamma   90.00
#
_symmetry.space_group_name_H-M   'P 1'
#
loop_
_entity.id
_entity.type
_entity.pdbx_description
1 polymer ?
#
loop_
_entity_poly.entity_id
_entity_poly.type
_entity_poly.pdbx_seq_one_letter_code
_entity_poly.pdbx_strand_id
1 'polypeptide(L)'
;MTALRDWRELAACRNTATAHYDPFFEETEQSEQTAIAICRTCRVQGECLAYAIRTGQSYGVWGGRPQQELRRLIALDRLGRAQARASAHHRNAAKDHCEHGHRFDAANTYYTPTGERRCRTCRQAVDRARERHRRQARRLLAAKARRARRQGGGARG
;
A
#
# COMPACT_ATOMS: atom_id res chain seq x y z
N MET A 1 4.45 2.23 23.34
CA MET A 1 3.91 2.16 21.98
C MET A 1 3.43 0.73 21.76
N THR A 2 2.13 0.50 21.92
CA THR A 2 1.49 -0.81 21.73
C THR A 2 1.58 -1.16 20.25
N ALA A 3 2.31 -2.23 19.90
CA ALA A 3 2.29 -2.78 18.55
C ALA A 3 0.82 -3.02 18.15
N LEU A 4 0.40 -2.44 17.02
CA LEU A 4 -0.92 -2.70 16.46
C LEU A 4 -1.01 -4.21 16.21
N ARG A 5 -1.83 -4.90 17.00
CA ARG A 5 -2.08 -6.34 16.80
C ARG A 5 -2.57 -6.56 15.37
N ASP A 6 -2.00 -7.54 14.69
CA ASP A 6 -2.49 -7.93 13.38
C ASP A 6 -3.96 -8.38 13.54
N TRP A 7 -4.88 -7.78 12.78
CA TRP A 7 -6.31 -8.13 12.85
C TRP A 7 -6.55 -9.64 12.61
N ARG A 8 -5.65 -10.30 11.89
CA ARG A 8 -5.73 -11.76 11.64
C ARG A 8 -5.67 -12.58 12.93
N GLU A 9 -5.04 -12.07 13.97
CA GLU A 9 -4.99 -12.73 15.27
C GLU A 9 -6.36 -12.79 15.96
N LEU A 10 -7.29 -11.91 15.57
CA LEU A 10 -8.65 -11.83 16.09
C LEU A 10 -9.67 -12.54 15.19
N ALA A 11 -9.23 -13.14 14.08
CA ALA A 11 -10.09 -13.81 13.14
C ALA A 11 -10.68 -15.12 13.73
N ALA A 12 -12.00 -15.29 13.60
CA ALA A 12 -12.70 -16.48 14.07
C ALA A 12 -12.23 -17.76 13.34
N CYS A 13 -11.73 -17.62 12.12
CA CYS A 13 -11.23 -18.71 11.28
C CYS A 13 -9.78 -19.11 11.57
N ARG A 14 -9.09 -18.48 12.50
CA ARG A 14 -7.65 -18.69 12.74
C ARG A 14 -7.22 -20.14 12.93
N ASN A 15 -8.09 -20.97 13.52
CA ASN A 15 -7.80 -22.36 13.86
C ASN A 15 -8.79 -23.35 13.23
N THR A 16 -9.48 -22.98 12.15
CA THR A 16 -10.50 -23.82 11.51
C THR A 16 -9.94 -24.70 10.39
N ALA A 17 -8.84 -24.29 9.79
CA ALA A 17 -8.15 -25.09 8.78
C ALA A 17 -7.42 -26.26 9.44
N THR A 18 -7.49 -27.44 8.80
CA THR A 18 -6.71 -28.62 9.15
C THR A 18 -5.72 -28.95 8.04
N ALA A 19 -4.85 -29.94 8.22
CA ALA A 19 -3.90 -30.35 7.19
C ALA A 19 -4.56 -30.83 5.87
N HIS A 20 -5.84 -31.23 5.92
CA HIS A 20 -6.56 -31.82 4.79
C HIS A 20 -7.84 -31.08 4.41
N TYR A 21 -8.25 -30.07 5.16
CA TYR A 21 -9.51 -29.37 4.92
C TYR A 21 -9.45 -27.91 5.39
N ASP A 22 -9.75 -27.00 4.47
CA ASP A 22 -9.95 -25.58 4.77
C ASP A 22 -11.25 -25.10 4.11
N PRO A 23 -12.34 -24.87 4.87
CA PRO A 23 -13.64 -24.49 4.33
C PRO A 23 -13.61 -23.16 3.56
N PHE A 24 -12.60 -22.32 3.77
CA PHE A 24 -12.48 -21.03 3.11
C PHE A 24 -11.98 -21.11 1.67
N PHE A 25 -11.33 -22.21 1.29
CA PHE A 25 -10.71 -22.39 -0.01
C PHE A 25 -11.18 -23.67 -0.75
N GLU A 26 -12.09 -24.43 -0.19
CA GLU A 26 -12.74 -25.55 -0.85
C GLU A 26 -13.87 -25.07 -1.77
N GLU A 27 -13.96 -25.66 -2.99
CA GLU A 27 -14.95 -25.26 -4.00
C GLU A 27 -16.26 -26.04 -3.90
N THR A 28 -16.73 -26.33 -2.68
CA THR A 28 -18.02 -26.98 -2.47
C THR A 28 -19.02 -26.04 -1.81
N GLU A 29 -20.30 -26.17 -2.15
CA GLU A 29 -21.35 -25.35 -1.54
C GLU A 29 -21.39 -25.51 -0.01
N GLN A 30 -21.18 -26.72 0.49
CA GLN A 30 -21.15 -27.01 1.92
C GLN A 30 -19.99 -26.27 2.61
N SER A 31 -18.81 -26.25 2.01
CA SER A 31 -17.63 -25.54 2.55
C SER A 31 -17.84 -24.06 2.54
N GLU A 32 -18.42 -23.52 1.46
CA GLU A 32 -18.75 -22.09 1.36
C GLU A 32 -19.72 -21.66 2.46
N GLN A 33 -20.81 -22.42 2.67
CA GLN A 33 -21.79 -22.16 3.73
C GLN A 33 -21.15 -22.23 5.12
N THR A 34 -20.28 -23.19 5.36
CA THR A 34 -19.53 -23.34 6.61
C THR A 34 -18.63 -22.13 6.86
N ALA A 35 -17.85 -21.71 5.85
CA ALA A 35 -16.99 -20.53 5.94
C ALA A 35 -17.79 -19.25 6.20
N ILE A 36 -18.93 -19.05 5.53
CA ILE A 36 -19.82 -17.90 5.75
C ILE A 36 -20.37 -17.91 7.18
N ALA A 37 -20.78 -19.06 7.69
CA ALA A 37 -21.28 -19.18 9.07
C ALA A 37 -20.22 -18.76 10.11
N ILE A 38 -18.95 -19.19 9.94
CA ILE A 38 -17.83 -18.78 10.78
C ILE A 38 -17.62 -17.26 10.68
N CYS A 39 -17.67 -16.69 9.47
CA CYS A 39 -17.50 -15.25 9.25
C CYS A 39 -18.57 -14.40 9.94
N ARG A 40 -19.80 -14.89 10.09
CA ARG A 40 -20.88 -14.16 10.78
C ARG A 40 -20.59 -13.87 12.25
N THR A 41 -19.76 -14.68 12.90
CA THR A 41 -19.34 -14.51 14.29
C THR A 41 -18.01 -13.76 14.43
N CYS A 42 -17.37 -13.41 13.31
CA CYS A 42 -16.03 -12.85 13.29
C CYS A 42 -16.03 -11.35 13.60
N ARG A 43 -15.26 -10.94 14.62
CA ARG A 43 -15.13 -9.53 15.03
C ARG A 43 -14.41 -8.65 14.01
N VAL A 44 -13.60 -9.27 13.13
CA VAL A 44 -12.78 -8.57 12.13
C VAL A 44 -13.23 -8.87 10.70
N GLN A 45 -14.53 -9.17 10.54
CA GLN A 45 -15.14 -9.48 9.25
C GLN A 45 -14.94 -8.34 8.23
N GLY A 46 -15.13 -7.08 8.68
CA GLY A 46 -14.99 -5.90 7.84
C GLY A 46 -13.55 -5.67 7.38
N GLU A 47 -12.58 -5.80 8.28
CA GLU A 47 -11.15 -5.67 7.99
C GLU A 47 -10.68 -6.75 7.01
N CYS A 48 -11.16 -7.98 7.20
CA CYS A 48 -10.88 -9.10 6.30
C CYS A 48 -11.40 -8.82 4.88
N LEU A 49 -12.65 -8.37 4.74
CA LEU A 49 -13.23 -8.01 3.43
C LEU A 49 -12.48 -6.84 2.79
N ALA A 50 -12.21 -5.79 3.55
CA ALA A 50 -11.47 -4.62 3.07
C ALA A 50 -10.04 -5.00 2.62
N TYR A 51 -9.39 -5.91 3.34
CA TYR A 51 -8.10 -6.46 2.94
C TYR A 51 -8.20 -7.19 1.59
N ALA A 52 -9.16 -8.11 1.46
CA ALA A 52 -9.36 -8.90 0.25
C ALA A 52 -9.62 -8.02 -0.98
N ILE A 53 -10.50 -7.03 -0.87
CA ILE A 53 -10.80 -6.09 -1.96
C ILE A 53 -9.54 -5.29 -2.32
N ARG A 54 -8.85 -4.72 -1.34
CA ARG A 54 -7.66 -3.88 -1.56
C ARG A 54 -6.50 -4.64 -2.20
N THR A 55 -6.29 -5.91 -1.81
CA THR A 55 -5.21 -6.76 -2.32
C THR A 55 -5.61 -7.60 -3.52
N GLY A 56 -6.90 -7.59 -3.89
CA GLY A 56 -7.42 -8.32 -5.04
C GLY A 56 -7.52 -9.82 -4.83
N GLN A 57 -7.77 -10.28 -3.58
CA GLN A 57 -8.01 -11.69 -3.28
C GLN A 57 -9.31 -12.15 -3.92
N SER A 58 -9.21 -12.88 -5.04
CA SER A 58 -10.37 -13.26 -5.85
C SER A 58 -10.77 -14.73 -5.72
N TYR A 59 -10.14 -15.46 -4.82
CA TYR A 59 -10.37 -16.88 -4.55
C TYR A 59 -10.74 -17.10 -3.09
N GLY A 60 -11.68 -18.02 -2.84
CA GLY A 60 -12.14 -18.38 -1.49
C GLY A 60 -13.18 -17.44 -0.89
N VAL A 61 -13.51 -17.65 0.39
CA VAL A 61 -14.45 -16.85 1.17
C VAL A 61 -13.70 -15.85 2.04
N TRP A 62 -13.96 -14.56 1.86
CA TRP A 62 -13.32 -13.48 2.62
C TRP A 62 -14.36 -12.55 3.23
N GLY A 63 -14.30 -12.37 4.55
CA GLY A 63 -15.23 -11.50 5.26
C GLY A 63 -16.71 -11.90 5.04
N GLY A 64 -16.99 -13.20 4.93
CA GLY A 64 -18.32 -13.74 4.68
C GLY A 64 -18.85 -13.54 3.26
N ARG A 65 -17.97 -13.16 2.32
CA ARG A 65 -18.31 -13.02 0.90
C ARG A 65 -17.74 -14.19 0.11
N PRO A 66 -18.59 -14.94 -0.62
CA PRO A 66 -18.13 -16.01 -1.50
C PRO A 66 -17.37 -15.45 -2.69
N GLN A 67 -16.60 -16.30 -3.34
CA GLN A 67 -15.71 -15.96 -4.45
C GLN A 67 -16.40 -15.11 -5.53
N GLN A 68 -17.61 -15.46 -5.93
CA GLN A 68 -18.32 -14.74 -7.00
C GLN A 68 -18.66 -13.30 -6.59
N GLU A 69 -19.13 -13.10 -5.36
CA GLU A 69 -19.46 -11.77 -4.83
C GLU A 69 -18.20 -10.95 -4.62
N LEU A 70 -17.14 -11.57 -4.11
CA LEU A 70 -15.84 -10.93 -3.90
C LEU A 70 -15.24 -10.41 -5.21
N ARG A 71 -15.29 -11.19 -6.29
CA ARG A 71 -14.86 -10.75 -7.63
C ARG A 71 -15.63 -9.51 -8.12
N ARG A 72 -16.95 -9.45 -7.86
CA ARG A 72 -17.78 -8.28 -8.19
C ARG A 72 -17.35 -7.06 -7.40
N LEU A 73 -17.15 -7.20 -6.09
CA LEU A 73 -16.70 -6.11 -5.21
C LEU A 73 -15.34 -5.56 -5.62
N ILE A 74 -14.40 -6.44 -5.95
CA ILE A 74 -13.06 -6.06 -6.46
C ILE A 74 -13.17 -5.29 -7.79
N ALA A 75 -14.04 -5.74 -8.69
CA ALA A 75 -14.25 -5.06 -9.96
C ALA A 75 -14.84 -3.65 -9.76
N LEU A 76 -15.83 -3.51 -8.89
CA LEU A 76 -16.44 -2.21 -8.54
C LEU A 76 -15.42 -1.26 -7.90
N ASP A 77 -14.61 -1.75 -6.97
CA ASP A 77 -13.53 -0.95 -6.35
C ASP A 77 -12.50 -0.47 -7.38
N ARG A 78 -12.10 -1.33 -8.32
CA ARG A 78 -11.20 -0.96 -9.43
C ARG A 78 -11.80 0.12 -10.33
N LEU A 79 -13.08 -0.01 -10.68
CA LEU A 79 -13.80 1.00 -11.48
C LEU A 79 -13.89 2.34 -10.73
N GLY A 80 -14.27 2.33 -9.46
CA GLY A 80 -14.32 3.53 -8.63
C GLY A 80 -12.97 4.24 -8.52
N ARG A 81 -11.89 3.49 -8.33
CA ARG A 81 -10.52 4.05 -8.31
C ARG A 81 -10.12 4.63 -9.67
N ALA A 82 -10.48 3.98 -10.77
CA ALA A 82 -10.21 4.49 -12.12
C ALA A 82 -10.95 5.80 -12.38
N GLN A 83 -12.24 5.89 -12.02
CA GLN A 83 -13.03 7.11 -12.13
C GLN A 83 -12.49 8.24 -11.25
N ALA A 84 -12.09 7.93 -10.00
CA ALA A 84 -11.48 8.91 -9.09
C ALA A 84 -10.16 9.47 -9.65
N ARG A 85 -9.33 8.61 -10.27
CA ARG A 85 -8.09 9.03 -10.95
C ARG A 85 -8.37 9.93 -12.15
N ALA A 86 -9.34 9.56 -13.00
CA ALA A 86 -9.73 10.37 -14.16
C ALA A 86 -10.24 11.76 -13.73
N SER A 87 -11.10 11.82 -12.71
CA SER A 87 -11.61 13.07 -12.15
C SER A 87 -10.50 13.93 -11.55
N ALA A 88 -9.54 13.33 -10.84
CA ALA A 88 -8.38 14.02 -10.28
C ALA A 88 -7.48 14.57 -11.39
N HIS A 89 -7.26 13.80 -12.47
CA HIS A 89 -6.52 14.24 -13.64
C HIS A 89 -7.17 15.45 -14.31
N HIS A 90 -8.50 15.42 -14.53
CA HIS A 90 -9.25 16.52 -15.10
C HIS A 90 -9.15 17.78 -14.23
N ARG A 91 -9.37 17.67 -12.92
CA ARG A 91 -9.20 18.81 -11.99
C ARG A 91 -7.78 19.36 -12.00
N ASN A 92 -6.75 18.50 -12.09
CA ASN A 92 -5.37 18.95 -12.18
C ASN A 92 -5.07 19.67 -13.51
N ALA A 93 -5.68 19.22 -14.62
CA ALA A 93 -5.53 19.87 -15.93
C ALA A 93 -6.12 21.29 -15.95
N ALA A 94 -7.16 21.56 -15.18
CA ALA A 94 -7.81 22.87 -15.11
C ALA A 94 -7.09 23.90 -14.22
N LYS A 95 -6.08 23.49 -13.43
CA LYS A 95 -5.36 24.41 -12.53
C LYS A 95 -4.33 25.26 -13.30
N ASP A 96 -4.24 26.54 -13.00
CA ASP A 96 -3.20 27.42 -13.54
C ASP A 96 -1.89 27.37 -12.74
N HIS A 97 -1.97 26.94 -11.47
CA HIS A 97 -0.84 26.86 -10.53
C HIS A 97 -0.80 25.51 -9.82
N CYS A 98 0.39 25.06 -9.44
CA CYS A 98 0.55 23.88 -8.58
C CYS A 98 0.20 24.21 -7.12
N GLU A 99 0.18 23.21 -6.24
CA GLU A 99 -0.13 23.36 -4.81
C GLU A 99 0.84 24.30 -4.06
N HIS A 100 2.03 24.53 -4.62
CA HIS A 100 3.03 25.46 -4.07
C HIS A 100 3.04 26.81 -4.78
N GLY A 101 2.00 27.15 -5.55
CA GLY A 101 1.84 28.44 -6.20
C GLY A 101 2.70 28.67 -7.46
N HIS A 102 3.45 27.69 -7.97
CA HIS A 102 4.18 27.83 -9.21
C HIS A 102 3.24 27.71 -10.41
N ARG A 103 3.32 28.65 -11.34
CA ARG A 103 2.49 28.66 -12.55
C ARG A 103 2.81 27.45 -13.45
N PHE A 104 1.78 26.88 -14.04
CA PHE A 104 1.89 25.88 -15.07
C PHE A 104 2.00 26.57 -16.45
N ASP A 105 3.21 26.93 -16.85
CA ASP A 105 3.55 27.38 -18.18
C ASP A 105 4.38 26.32 -18.94
N ALA A 106 4.75 26.61 -20.18
CA ALA A 106 5.51 25.68 -21.01
C ALA A 106 6.89 25.34 -20.41
N ALA A 107 7.55 26.28 -19.74
CA ALA A 107 8.86 26.07 -19.14
C ALA A 107 8.79 25.24 -17.86
N ASN A 108 7.74 25.46 -17.05
CA ASN A 108 7.58 24.84 -15.73
C ASN A 108 6.70 23.59 -15.72
N THR A 109 6.12 23.21 -16.86
CA THR A 109 5.23 22.05 -16.97
C THR A 109 5.95 20.87 -17.63
N TYR A 110 5.73 19.66 -17.11
CA TYR A 110 6.05 18.42 -17.80
C TYR A 110 4.96 17.38 -17.56
N TYR A 111 4.89 16.39 -18.43
CA TYR A 111 3.96 15.28 -18.33
C TYR A 111 4.72 13.98 -18.01
N THR A 112 4.16 13.18 -17.11
CA THR A 112 4.69 11.83 -16.84
C THR A 112 4.34 10.89 -17.99
N PRO A 113 4.95 9.70 -18.09
CA PRO A 113 4.56 8.67 -19.06
C PRO A 113 3.08 8.26 -18.96
N THR A 114 2.46 8.46 -17.79
CA THR A 114 1.03 8.21 -17.55
C THR A 114 0.13 9.41 -17.90
N GLY A 115 0.68 10.48 -18.50
CA GLY A 115 -0.04 11.68 -18.91
C GLY A 115 -0.37 12.67 -17.79
N GLU A 116 0.14 12.47 -16.57
CA GLU A 116 -0.10 13.40 -15.47
C GLU A 116 0.75 14.67 -15.60
N ARG A 117 0.12 15.82 -15.46
CA ARG A 117 0.80 17.12 -15.46
C ARG A 117 1.51 17.37 -14.12
N ARG A 118 2.78 17.75 -14.18
CA ARG A 118 3.64 18.00 -13.03
C ARG A 118 4.41 19.32 -13.16
N CYS A 119 4.74 19.93 -12.01
CA CYS A 119 5.53 21.15 -11.91
C CYS A 119 7.03 20.83 -11.84
N ARG A 120 7.83 21.38 -12.76
CA ARG A 120 9.30 21.20 -12.80
C ARG A 120 10.00 21.78 -11.58
N THR A 121 9.60 22.99 -11.14
CA THR A 121 10.17 23.64 -9.96
C THR A 121 9.99 22.80 -8.70
N CYS A 122 8.80 22.24 -8.47
CA CYS A 122 8.55 21.32 -7.36
C CYS A 122 9.39 20.05 -7.48
N ARG A 123 9.51 19.49 -8.68
CA ARG A 123 10.33 18.30 -8.93
C ARG A 123 11.80 18.56 -8.57
N GLN A 124 12.36 19.67 -9.07
CA GLN A 124 13.73 20.07 -8.78
C GLN A 124 13.98 20.31 -7.28
N ALA A 125 13.00 20.87 -6.56
CA ALA A 125 13.08 21.05 -5.11
C ALA A 125 13.18 19.70 -4.38
N VAL A 126 12.36 18.73 -4.77
CA VAL A 126 12.41 17.36 -4.22
C VAL A 126 13.75 16.69 -4.53
N ASP A 127 14.23 16.78 -5.76
CA ASP A 127 15.50 16.15 -6.17
C ASP A 127 16.68 16.77 -5.45
N ARG A 128 16.70 18.11 -5.27
CA ARG A 128 17.71 18.80 -4.43
C ARG A 128 17.64 18.36 -2.97
N ALA A 129 16.44 18.18 -2.41
CA ALA A 129 16.30 17.69 -1.03
C ALA A 129 16.82 16.26 -0.89
N ARG A 130 16.49 15.37 -1.82
CA ARG A 130 17.00 13.98 -1.85
C ARG A 130 18.53 13.94 -1.94
N GLU A 131 19.11 14.77 -2.79
CA GLU A 131 20.56 14.83 -2.93
C GLU A 131 21.25 15.35 -1.65
N ARG A 132 20.68 16.39 -0.99
CA ARG A 132 21.18 16.85 0.33
C ARG A 132 21.16 15.71 1.36
N HIS A 133 20.06 14.96 1.44
CA HIS A 133 19.96 13.80 2.34
C HIS A 133 21.00 12.72 2.03
N ARG A 134 21.20 12.38 0.75
CA ARG A 134 22.22 11.41 0.34
C ARG A 134 23.63 11.86 0.72
N ARG A 135 23.97 13.13 0.51
CA ARG A 135 25.26 13.70 0.89
C ARG A 135 25.47 13.68 2.40
N GLN A 136 24.44 14.02 3.17
CA GLN A 136 24.48 13.97 4.63
C GLN A 136 24.68 12.53 5.13
N ALA A 137 23.94 11.57 4.61
CA ALA A 137 24.09 10.15 4.96
C ALA A 137 25.50 9.64 4.66
N ARG A 138 26.06 9.97 3.48
CA ARG A 138 27.45 9.60 3.12
C ARG A 138 28.48 10.20 4.08
N ARG A 139 28.31 11.47 4.48
CA ARG A 139 29.18 12.13 5.46
C ARG A 139 29.13 11.44 6.83
N LEU A 140 27.95 11.09 7.31
CA LEU A 140 27.76 10.39 8.58
C LEU A 140 28.40 8.98 8.55
N LEU A 141 28.22 8.24 7.46
CA LEU A 141 28.86 6.92 7.28
C LEU A 141 30.37 7.03 7.24
N ALA A 142 30.91 8.01 6.51
CA ALA A 142 32.35 8.25 6.46
C ALA A 142 32.92 8.65 7.84
N ALA A 143 32.19 9.47 8.61
CA ALA A 143 32.61 9.84 9.98
C ALA A 143 32.58 8.62 10.91
N LYS A 144 31.57 7.77 10.83
CA LYS A 144 31.50 6.49 11.57
C LYS A 144 32.70 5.58 11.24
N ALA A 145 32.98 5.42 9.96
CA ALA A 145 34.10 4.59 9.50
C ALA A 145 35.48 5.12 10.01
N ARG A 146 35.67 6.45 9.99
CA ARG A 146 36.89 7.07 10.54
C ARG A 146 37.03 6.86 12.06
N ARG A 147 35.92 6.96 12.81
CA ARG A 147 35.89 6.67 14.26
C ARG A 147 36.23 5.21 14.56
N ALA A 148 35.63 4.27 13.83
CA ALA A 148 35.90 2.84 13.99
C ALA A 148 37.40 2.51 13.74
N ARG A 149 38.02 3.08 12.68
CA ARG A 149 39.44 2.90 12.38
C ARG A 149 40.36 3.47 13.47
N ARG A 150 39.99 4.62 14.09
CA ARG A 150 40.78 5.20 15.21
C ARG A 150 40.67 4.36 16.47
N GLN A 151 39.55 3.72 16.74
CA GLN A 151 39.35 2.86 17.92
C GLN A 151 39.95 1.47 17.75
N GLY A 152 39.99 0.92 16.52
CA GLY A 152 40.58 -0.40 16.23
C GLY A 152 42.13 -0.37 16.04
N GLY A 153 42.76 0.81 15.89
CA GLY A 153 44.18 0.94 15.71
C GLY A 153 45.01 0.98 17.00
N GLY A 154 44.38 0.99 18.19
CA GLY A 154 45.03 1.07 19.49
C GLY A 154 45.39 -0.25 20.17
N ALA A 155 45.16 -1.39 19.52
CA ALA A 155 45.31 -2.72 20.14
C ALA A 155 46.50 -3.53 19.55
N ARG A 156 47.55 -2.85 19.06
CA ARG A 156 48.82 -3.52 18.69
C ARG A 156 49.96 -2.68 19.22
N GLY A 157 50.29 -2.92 20.46
CA GLY A 157 51.47 -2.50 21.13
C GLY A 157 51.80 -3.53 22.18
#